data_194f71f4f57c120259e9b6b48265f4b0
#
_entry.id   194f71f4f57c120259e9b6b48265f4b0
#
_cell.length_a   1.000
_cell.length_b   1.000
_cell.length_c   1.000
_cell.angle_alpha   90.00
_cell.angle_beta   90.00
_cell.angle_gamma   90.00
#
_symmetry.space_group_name_H-M   'P 1'
#
loop_
_entity.id
_entity.type
_entity.pdbx_description
1 polymer ?
#
loop_
_entity_poly.entity_id
_entity_poly.type
_entity_poly.pdbx_seq_one_letter_code
_entity_poly.pdbx_strand_id
1 'polypeptide(L)'
;MSTQQQLIRRNPTFNPDRNYSYFLYEPELKNRHLKVIPTEEMYRYFPNESDIIIKKENPKDNYRFIFCGMKKTEFEEEKLEQFNKFLEEKMKKKNMDFFLPEWWIESDTMRYLQAGNYDFKKVFELIKENIKNTEEGIKIIDKRIRYILNSGLIYMHGRDCHFRPILVVEAEKASILMNKKGYTFDEISQALLFFMNYIVNYILIPGQIENWFIICDLKNIGIGQLSLFKKILNTLSKFRCRVIKNYILNLTGFIRAAASGVLIF
;
A
#
# COMPACT_ATOMS: atom_id res chain seq x y z
N MET A 1 -12.10 -15.76 15.46
CA MET A 1 -12.67 -14.49 14.97
C MET A 1 -12.67 -14.54 13.47
N SER A 2 -13.78 -14.13 12.80
CA SER A 2 -13.82 -14.14 11.34
C SER A 2 -12.86 -13.08 10.75
N THR A 3 -12.36 -13.32 9.54
CA THR A 3 -11.48 -12.39 8.81
C THR A 3 -12.11 -10.98 8.71
N GLN A 4 -13.43 -10.91 8.61
CA GLN A 4 -14.19 -9.66 8.61
C GLN A 4 -14.10 -8.90 9.94
N GLN A 5 -14.14 -9.60 11.08
CA GLN A 5 -13.98 -8.99 12.41
C GLN A 5 -12.56 -8.46 12.65
N GLN A 6 -11.54 -9.10 12.05
CA GLN A 6 -10.17 -8.58 12.09
C GLN A 6 -10.00 -7.33 11.22
N LEU A 7 -10.69 -7.23 10.08
CA LEU A 7 -10.69 -6.05 9.21
C LEU A 7 -11.38 -4.85 9.88
N ILE A 8 -12.51 -5.08 10.57
CA ILE A 8 -13.23 -4.03 11.32
C ILE A 8 -12.36 -3.47 12.46
N ARG A 9 -11.55 -4.33 13.12
CA ARG A 9 -10.61 -3.89 14.17
C ARG A 9 -9.43 -3.07 13.65
N ARG A 10 -9.06 -3.19 12.37
CA ARG A 10 -7.95 -2.42 11.78
C ARG A 10 -8.23 -0.93 11.65
N ASN A 11 -9.50 -0.53 11.66
CA ASN A 11 -9.87 0.87 11.48
C ASN A 11 -11.21 1.21 12.15
N PRO A 12 -11.21 1.48 13.46
CA PRO A 12 -12.44 1.76 14.21
C PRO A 12 -13.17 3.03 13.74
N THR A 13 -12.50 3.92 13.00
CA THR A 13 -13.12 5.14 12.44
C THR A 13 -13.73 4.91 11.06
N PHE A 14 -13.52 3.75 10.47
CA PHE A 14 -14.05 3.42 9.17
C PHE A 14 -15.48 2.93 9.29
N ASN A 15 -16.42 3.65 8.69
CA ASN A 15 -17.84 3.26 8.65
C ASN A 15 -18.09 2.41 7.40
N PRO A 16 -18.35 1.08 7.55
CA PRO A 16 -18.63 0.19 6.42
C PRO A 16 -19.91 0.55 5.66
N ASP A 17 -20.85 1.30 6.28
CA ASP A 17 -22.12 1.71 5.68
C ASP A 17 -21.98 2.95 4.79
N ARG A 18 -20.82 3.59 4.75
CA ARG A 18 -20.57 4.68 3.81
C ARG A 18 -20.36 4.12 2.41
N ASN A 19 -21.15 4.61 1.47
CA ASN A 19 -20.99 4.30 0.06
C ASN A 19 -19.67 4.91 -0.47
N TYR A 20 -18.66 4.08 -0.72
CA TYR A 20 -17.39 4.47 -1.31
C TYR A 20 -17.35 4.26 -2.83
N SER A 21 -18.49 4.30 -3.49
CA SER A 21 -18.63 4.12 -4.94
C SER A 21 -17.82 5.13 -5.78
N TYR A 22 -17.39 6.23 -5.18
CA TYR A 22 -16.56 7.25 -5.83
C TYR A 22 -15.10 6.85 -6.09
N PHE A 23 -14.65 5.68 -5.62
CA PHE A 23 -13.39 5.10 -6.05
C PHE A 23 -13.40 4.53 -7.46
N LEU A 24 -14.58 4.39 -7.99
CA LEU A 24 -14.83 3.77 -9.26
C LEU A 24 -15.18 4.89 -10.23
N TYR A 25 -14.45 4.97 -11.31
CA TYR A 25 -14.72 5.94 -12.37
C TYR A 25 -16.15 5.69 -12.89
N GLU A 26 -17.05 6.65 -12.67
CA GLU A 26 -18.50 6.49 -12.86
C GLU A 26 -18.96 5.94 -14.23
N PRO A 27 -18.35 6.33 -15.38
CA PRO A 27 -18.79 5.81 -16.68
C PRO A 27 -18.64 4.29 -16.84
N GLU A 28 -17.69 3.67 -16.10
CA GLU A 28 -17.41 2.24 -16.18
C GLU A 28 -18.18 1.42 -15.16
N LEU A 29 -18.79 2.06 -14.17
CA LEU A 29 -19.58 1.42 -13.10
C LEU A 29 -20.81 0.69 -13.62
N LYS A 30 -21.43 1.18 -14.66
CA LYS A 30 -22.69 0.61 -15.19
C LYS A 30 -22.51 -0.75 -15.88
N ASN A 31 -21.30 -1.14 -16.29
CA ASN A 31 -21.04 -2.33 -17.08
C ASN A 31 -19.98 -3.29 -16.54
N ARG A 32 -19.20 -2.91 -15.54
CA ARG A 32 -18.25 -3.81 -14.88
C ARG A 32 -18.81 -4.19 -13.53
N HIS A 33 -19.48 -5.34 -13.49
CA HIS A 33 -19.75 -6.01 -12.21
C HIS A 33 -18.41 -6.16 -11.48
N LEU A 34 -18.25 -5.32 -10.56
CA LEU A 34 -17.14 -4.94 -9.72
C LEU A 34 -16.39 -6.14 -9.18
N LYS A 35 -15.48 -6.69 -9.96
CA LYS A 35 -14.38 -7.52 -9.48
C LYS A 35 -13.41 -6.75 -8.56
N VAL A 36 -13.83 -5.58 -8.07
CA VAL A 36 -13.06 -4.76 -7.14
C VAL A 36 -13.21 -5.31 -5.73
N ILE A 37 -14.46 -5.50 -5.27
CA ILE A 37 -14.76 -6.10 -3.96
C ILE A 37 -14.45 -7.59 -4.03
N PRO A 38 -13.82 -8.19 -3.01
CA PRO A 38 -13.56 -9.62 -2.99
C PRO A 38 -14.82 -10.45 -3.16
N THR A 39 -14.79 -11.38 -4.11
CA THR A 39 -15.86 -12.34 -4.37
C THR A 39 -15.68 -13.59 -3.51
N GLU A 40 -16.70 -14.43 -3.43
CA GLU A 40 -16.63 -15.72 -2.73
C GLU A 40 -15.48 -16.60 -3.25
N GLU A 41 -15.24 -16.59 -4.55
CA GLU A 41 -14.14 -17.32 -5.20
C GLU A 41 -12.78 -16.86 -4.65
N MET A 42 -12.60 -15.55 -4.41
CA MET A 42 -11.36 -15.00 -3.86
C MET A 42 -11.16 -15.39 -2.40
N TYR A 43 -12.23 -15.51 -1.61
CA TYR A 43 -12.14 -16.02 -0.23
C TYR A 43 -11.82 -17.51 -0.16
N ARG A 44 -12.04 -18.26 -1.24
CA ARG A 44 -11.67 -19.67 -1.36
C ARG A 44 -10.30 -19.89 -1.99
N TYR A 45 -9.64 -18.82 -2.41
CA TYR A 45 -8.32 -18.90 -3.03
C TYR A 45 -7.26 -19.33 -2.02
N PHE A 46 -6.46 -20.33 -2.39
CA PHE A 46 -5.31 -20.78 -1.62
C PHE A 46 -4.03 -20.43 -2.38
N PRO A 47 -3.21 -19.50 -1.85
CA PRO A 47 -1.96 -19.13 -2.49
C PRO A 47 -0.96 -20.29 -2.49
N ASN A 48 -0.21 -20.45 -3.57
CA ASN A 48 0.90 -21.38 -3.65
C ASN A 48 2.07 -20.91 -2.78
N GLU A 49 3.02 -21.81 -2.46
CA GLU A 49 4.19 -21.45 -1.65
C GLU A 49 4.98 -20.28 -2.26
N SER A 50 5.15 -20.25 -3.59
CA SER A 50 5.81 -19.15 -4.29
C SER A 50 5.06 -17.82 -4.25
N ASP A 51 3.74 -17.82 -4.00
CA ASP A 51 2.95 -16.61 -3.77
C ASP A 51 3.07 -16.12 -2.32
N ILE A 52 3.48 -17.00 -1.40
CA ILE A 52 3.64 -16.66 0.01
C ILE A 52 5.06 -16.12 0.28
N ILE A 53 6.09 -16.85 -0.17
CA ILE A 53 7.47 -16.51 0.13
C ILE A 53 8.42 -17.01 -0.97
N ILE A 54 9.35 -16.16 -1.38
CA ILE A 54 10.52 -16.56 -2.18
C ILE A 54 11.66 -16.86 -1.21
N LYS A 55 12.06 -18.13 -1.13
CA LYS A 55 13.19 -18.58 -0.32
C LYS A 55 14.52 -18.37 -1.05
N LYS A 56 15.55 -17.98 -0.32
CA LYS A 56 16.92 -17.79 -0.76
C LYS A 56 17.86 -18.64 0.10
N GLU A 57 19.10 -18.80 -0.33
CA GLU A 57 20.14 -19.52 0.43
C GLU A 57 20.34 -18.88 1.81
N ASN A 58 20.47 -17.55 1.85
CA ASN A 58 20.52 -16.83 3.11
C ASN A 58 19.08 -16.48 3.56
N PRO A 59 18.60 -16.97 4.71
CA PRO A 59 17.25 -16.72 5.22
C PRO A 59 16.89 -15.24 5.36
N LYS A 60 17.87 -14.36 5.59
CA LYS A 60 17.67 -12.92 5.64
C LYS A 60 17.20 -12.33 4.30
N ASP A 61 17.60 -12.96 3.19
CA ASP A 61 17.28 -12.51 1.84
C ASP A 61 15.97 -13.10 1.30
N ASN A 62 15.27 -13.89 2.12
CA ASN A 62 13.93 -14.35 1.82
C ASN A 62 13.02 -13.14 1.62
N TYR A 63 12.10 -13.26 0.66
CA TYR A 63 11.11 -12.23 0.44
C TYR A 63 9.70 -12.78 0.58
N ARG A 64 9.01 -12.38 1.64
CA ARG A 64 7.65 -12.79 1.95
C ARG A 64 6.65 -11.80 1.34
N PHE A 65 5.61 -12.33 0.74
CA PHE A 65 4.50 -11.57 0.18
C PHE A 65 3.26 -11.62 1.08
N ILE A 66 2.92 -12.79 1.63
CA ILE A 66 1.74 -13.00 2.47
C ILE A 66 2.21 -13.29 3.90
N PHE A 67 1.74 -12.51 4.84
CA PHE A 67 2.19 -12.54 6.24
C PHE A 67 1.11 -13.06 7.19
N CYS A 68 -0.17 -12.68 6.98
CA CYS A 68 -1.23 -12.97 7.92
C CYS A 68 -1.56 -14.47 7.90
N GLY A 69 -1.54 -15.10 9.09
CA GLY A 69 -1.89 -16.51 9.23
C GLY A 69 -0.91 -17.51 8.63
N MET A 70 0.22 -17.05 8.07
CA MET A 70 1.23 -17.91 7.48
C MET A 70 2.26 -18.37 8.51
N LYS A 71 2.72 -19.63 8.34
CA LYS A 71 3.83 -20.16 9.16
C LYS A 71 5.09 -19.32 8.92
N LYS A 72 5.69 -18.85 9.99
CA LYS A 72 6.96 -18.13 9.97
C LYS A 72 8.12 -19.11 9.77
N THR A 73 9.21 -18.65 9.19
CA THR A 73 10.49 -19.37 9.22
C THR A 73 11.16 -19.18 10.58
N GLU A 74 12.09 -20.05 10.95
CA GLU A 74 12.85 -19.92 12.18
C GLU A 74 13.55 -18.57 12.31
N PHE A 75 14.12 -18.08 11.22
CA PHE A 75 14.74 -16.75 11.17
C PHE A 75 13.71 -15.63 11.45
N GLU A 76 12.52 -15.71 10.88
CA GLU A 76 11.47 -14.72 11.10
C GLU A 76 10.95 -14.75 12.54
N GLU A 77 10.81 -15.93 13.14
CA GLU A 77 10.41 -16.09 14.56
C GLU A 77 11.46 -15.47 15.48
N GLU A 78 12.75 -15.78 15.25
CA GLU A 78 13.84 -15.21 16.02
C GLU A 78 13.88 -13.68 15.92
N LYS A 79 13.76 -13.13 14.70
CA LYS A 79 13.80 -11.67 14.49
C LYS A 79 12.59 -10.95 15.09
N LEU A 80 11.44 -11.56 15.05
CA LEU A 80 10.23 -11.03 15.69
C LEU A 80 10.39 -10.98 17.22
N GLU A 81 10.90 -12.05 17.84
CA GLU A 81 11.15 -12.09 19.28
C GLU A 81 12.18 -11.02 19.70
N GLN A 82 13.29 -10.93 18.97
CA GLN A 82 14.32 -9.90 19.21
C GLN A 82 13.77 -8.47 19.08
N PHE A 83 12.91 -8.24 18.09
CA PHE A 83 12.30 -6.93 17.89
C PHE A 83 11.28 -6.59 18.97
N ASN A 84 10.50 -7.54 19.44
CA ASN A 84 9.56 -7.33 20.55
C ASN A 84 10.31 -6.92 21.83
N LYS A 85 11.42 -7.59 22.15
CA LYS A 85 12.30 -7.16 23.26
C LYS A 85 12.84 -5.75 23.08
N PHE A 86 13.29 -5.41 21.85
CA PHE A 86 13.73 -4.06 21.52
C PHE A 86 12.61 -3.01 21.72
N LEU A 87 11.37 -3.32 21.33
CA LEU A 87 10.23 -2.43 21.55
C LEU A 87 9.95 -2.22 23.04
N GLU A 88 9.92 -3.30 23.83
CA GLU A 88 9.73 -3.22 25.29
C GLU A 88 10.78 -2.33 25.97
N GLU A 89 12.06 -2.50 25.58
CA GLU A 89 13.14 -1.64 26.09
C GLU A 89 12.95 -0.17 25.72
N LYS A 90 12.48 0.09 24.50
CA LYS A 90 12.17 1.45 24.04
C LYS A 90 11.00 2.06 24.81
N MET A 91 9.95 1.31 25.06
CA MET A 91 8.74 1.76 25.77
C MET A 91 9.04 2.01 27.28
N LYS A 92 9.96 1.24 27.89
CA LYS A 92 10.38 1.45 29.28
C LYS A 92 11.22 2.72 29.49
N LYS A 93 11.82 3.30 28.46
CA LYS A 93 12.58 4.54 28.57
C LYS A 93 11.63 5.73 28.78
N LYS A 94 11.76 6.39 29.92
CA LYS A 94 10.87 7.38 30.58
C LYS A 94 10.35 8.59 29.75
N ASN A 95 10.53 8.68 28.46
CA ASN A 95 10.09 9.83 27.64
C ASN A 95 9.55 9.44 26.25
N MET A 96 9.09 8.22 26.07
CA MET A 96 8.58 7.81 24.77
C MET A 96 7.11 7.39 24.88
N ASP A 97 6.19 8.33 24.55
CA ASP A 97 4.75 8.06 24.39
C ASP A 97 4.51 7.38 23.04
N PHE A 98 5.04 6.18 22.88
CA PHE A 98 4.78 5.37 21.70
C PHE A 98 4.13 4.06 22.09
N PHE A 99 2.95 3.83 21.54
CA PHE A 99 2.21 2.58 21.67
C PHE A 99 1.78 2.11 20.29
N LEU A 100 1.84 0.80 20.07
CA LEU A 100 1.24 0.21 18.90
C LEU A 100 -0.30 0.32 19.03
N PRO A 101 -1.00 0.82 17.99
CA PRO A 101 -2.46 0.91 18.02
C PRO A 101 -3.11 -0.46 18.20
N GLU A 102 -4.32 -0.52 18.75
CA GLU A 102 -5.07 -1.78 18.93
C GLU A 102 -5.30 -2.56 17.63
N TRP A 103 -5.35 -1.86 16.50
CA TRP A 103 -5.50 -2.48 15.18
C TRP A 103 -4.20 -3.09 14.63
N TRP A 104 -3.03 -2.81 15.24
CA TRP A 104 -1.75 -3.36 14.82
C TRP A 104 -1.65 -4.84 15.18
N ILE A 105 -1.28 -5.66 14.22
CA ILE A 105 -1.15 -7.11 14.41
C ILE A 105 0.28 -7.58 14.12
N GLU A 106 0.62 -8.76 14.59
CA GLU A 106 1.96 -9.36 14.44
C GLU A 106 2.43 -9.41 12.98
N SER A 107 1.53 -9.73 12.04
CA SER A 107 1.86 -9.76 10.61
C SER A 107 2.24 -8.38 10.05
N ASP A 108 1.76 -7.29 10.65
CA ASP A 108 2.21 -5.95 10.29
C ASP A 108 3.65 -5.73 10.78
N THR A 109 3.97 -6.13 12.02
CA THR A 109 5.34 -6.10 12.54
C THR A 109 6.30 -6.88 11.63
N MET A 110 5.93 -8.09 11.24
CA MET A 110 6.72 -8.92 10.33
C MET A 110 6.97 -8.25 8.98
N ARG A 111 5.96 -7.60 8.43
CA ARG A 111 6.05 -6.84 7.18
C ARG A 111 7.07 -5.70 7.28
N TYR A 112 7.07 -4.99 8.41
CA TYR A 112 7.99 -3.89 8.65
C TYR A 112 9.41 -4.37 9.00
N LEU A 113 9.57 -5.53 9.63
CA LEU A 113 10.87 -6.17 9.81
C LEU A 113 11.54 -6.44 8.45
N GLN A 114 10.81 -7.03 7.51
CA GLN A 114 11.30 -7.24 6.14
C GLN A 114 11.59 -5.90 5.45
N ALA A 115 10.67 -4.92 5.51
CA ALA A 115 10.83 -3.62 4.86
C ALA A 115 12.05 -2.84 5.38
N GLY A 116 12.39 -2.99 6.65
CA GLY A 116 13.56 -2.39 7.29
C GLY A 116 14.82 -3.22 7.14
N ASN A 117 14.77 -4.36 6.43
CA ASN A 117 15.87 -5.31 6.31
C ASN A 117 16.39 -5.78 7.69
N TYR A 118 15.46 -5.97 8.64
CA TYR A 118 15.71 -6.40 10.02
C TYR A 118 16.64 -5.48 10.83
N ASP A 119 16.82 -4.23 10.39
CA ASP A 119 17.41 -3.17 11.21
C ASP A 119 16.32 -2.59 12.13
N PHE A 120 16.39 -2.91 13.42
CA PHE A 120 15.33 -2.58 14.38
C PHE A 120 15.12 -1.08 14.57
N LYS A 121 16.16 -0.26 14.45
CA LYS A 121 16.01 1.21 14.52
C LYS A 121 15.25 1.73 13.31
N LYS A 122 15.63 1.28 12.12
CA LYS A 122 14.95 1.62 10.87
C LYS A 122 13.51 1.10 10.87
N VAL A 123 13.29 -0.15 11.30
CA VAL A 123 11.95 -0.76 11.42
C VAL A 123 11.05 0.09 12.32
N PHE A 124 11.56 0.50 13.47
CA PHE A 124 10.81 1.33 14.42
C PHE A 124 10.36 2.67 13.82
N GLU A 125 11.24 3.38 13.09
CA GLU A 125 10.87 4.61 12.42
C GLU A 125 9.86 4.39 11.27
N LEU A 126 10.00 3.30 10.52
CA LEU A 126 9.01 2.93 9.49
C LEU A 126 7.63 2.62 10.08
N ILE A 127 7.57 1.97 11.24
CA ILE A 127 6.31 1.70 11.95
C ILE A 127 5.65 3.01 12.39
N LYS A 128 6.41 3.92 13.01
CA LYS A 128 5.91 5.25 13.41
C LYS A 128 5.36 6.03 12.22
N GLU A 129 6.11 6.04 11.12
CA GLU A 129 5.67 6.70 9.88
C GLU A 129 4.36 6.08 9.36
N ASN A 130 4.23 4.75 9.39
CA ASN A 130 3.01 4.08 8.92
C ASN A 130 1.80 4.42 9.78
N ILE A 131 1.92 4.37 11.10
CA ILE A 131 0.84 4.71 12.02
C ILE A 131 0.35 6.13 11.72
N LYS A 132 1.26 7.10 11.66
CA LYS A 132 0.94 8.48 11.30
C LYS A 132 0.23 8.59 9.94
N ASN A 133 0.75 7.93 8.89
CA ASN A 133 0.17 7.98 7.56
C ASN A 133 -1.22 7.32 7.50
N THR A 134 -1.45 6.28 8.30
CA THR A 134 -2.76 5.63 8.39
C THR A 134 -3.78 6.57 9.03
N GLU A 135 -3.42 7.22 10.12
CA GLU A 135 -4.27 8.20 10.80
C GLU A 135 -4.56 9.43 9.91
N GLU A 136 -3.56 9.93 9.18
CA GLU A 136 -3.74 11.03 8.24
C GLU A 136 -4.60 10.65 7.03
N GLY A 137 -4.46 9.43 6.52
CA GLY A 137 -5.25 8.93 5.38
C GLY A 137 -6.73 8.65 5.69
N ILE A 138 -7.11 8.68 6.98
CA ILE A 138 -8.50 8.45 7.43
C ILE A 138 -9.27 9.78 7.56
N LYS A 139 -8.63 10.91 7.35
CA LYS A 139 -9.28 12.23 7.46
C LYS A 139 -10.48 12.35 6.53
N ILE A 140 -11.41 13.21 6.92
CA ILE A 140 -12.68 13.45 6.20
C ILE A 140 -12.40 13.77 4.73
N ILE A 141 -13.02 13.01 3.83
CA ILE A 141 -12.96 13.25 2.39
C ILE A 141 -13.88 14.42 2.06
N ASP A 142 -13.30 15.56 1.85
CA ASP A 142 -14.01 16.73 1.35
C ASP A 142 -14.28 16.65 -0.17
N LYS A 143 -14.93 17.66 -0.72
CA LYS A 143 -15.23 17.73 -2.15
C LYS A 143 -13.98 17.75 -3.02
N ARG A 144 -12.87 18.34 -2.55
CA ARG A 144 -11.62 18.46 -3.29
C ARG A 144 -10.91 17.10 -3.39
N ILE A 145 -10.78 16.40 -2.27
CA ILE A 145 -10.21 15.05 -2.25
C ILE A 145 -11.04 14.09 -3.11
N ARG A 146 -12.37 14.16 -3.02
CA ARG A 146 -13.27 13.38 -3.87
C ARG A 146 -13.06 13.65 -5.35
N TYR A 147 -12.87 14.90 -5.74
CA TYR A 147 -12.58 15.24 -7.12
C TYR A 147 -11.25 14.62 -7.60
N ILE A 148 -10.21 14.63 -6.76
CA ILE A 148 -8.93 13.99 -7.10
C ILE A 148 -9.12 12.48 -7.29
N LEU A 149 -9.84 11.81 -6.39
CA LEU A 149 -10.12 10.38 -6.51
C LEU A 149 -10.88 10.02 -7.80
N ASN A 150 -11.79 10.89 -8.24
CA ASN A 150 -12.56 10.70 -9.48
C ASN A 150 -11.82 11.19 -10.75
N SER A 151 -10.65 11.78 -10.62
CA SER A 151 -9.90 12.32 -11.77
C SER A 151 -9.27 11.25 -12.66
N GLY A 152 -9.18 10.00 -12.19
CA GLY A 152 -8.42 8.94 -12.84
C GLY A 152 -6.92 9.00 -12.59
N LEU A 153 -6.46 9.77 -11.59
CA LEU A 153 -5.05 9.80 -11.18
C LEU A 153 -4.56 8.41 -10.75
N ILE A 154 -5.37 7.73 -9.94
CA ILE A 154 -5.13 6.35 -9.52
C ILE A 154 -6.46 5.59 -9.53
N TYR A 155 -6.43 4.38 -10.02
CA TYR A 155 -7.61 3.51 -10.02
C TYR A 155 -7.22 2.04 -10.03
N MET A 156 -8.14 1.18 -9.62
CA MET A 156 -8.00 -0.25 -9.75
C MET A 156 -8.54 -0.71 -11.11
N HIS A 157 -7.68 -1.32 -11.94
CA HIS A 157 -8.04 -1.79 -13.27
C HIS A 157 -8.71 -3.19 -13.27
N GLY A 158 -8.50 -3.95 -12.23
CA GLY A 158 -8.97 -5.32 -12.10
C GLY A 158 -8.01 -6.13 -11.24
N ARG A 159 -7.95 -7.43 -11.51
CA ARG A 159 -7.09 -8.38 -10.78
C ARG A 159 -6.33 -9.28 -11.75
N ASP A 160 -5.19 -9.80 -11.32
CA ASP A 160 -4.45 -10.82 -12.04
C ASP A 160 -5.04 -12.24 -11.82
N CYS A 161 -4.40 -13.27 -12.38
CA CYS A 161 -4.83 -14.67 -12.23
C CYS A 161 -4.71 -15.21 -10.79
N HIS A 162 -4.01 -14.52 -9.89
CA HIS A 162 -3.92 -14.81 -8.46
C HIS A 162 -4.80 -13.87 -7.64
N PHE A 163 -5.76 -13.21 -8.28
CA PHE A 163 -6.68 -12.24 -7.70
C PHE A 163 -6.04 -10.99 -7.08
N ARG A 164 -4.76 -10.72 -7.34
CA ARG A 164 -4.07 -9.54 -6.83
C ARG A 164 -4.53 -8.29 -7.58
N PRO A 165 -4.88 -7.20 -6.88
CA PRO A 165 -5.29 -5.94 -7.52
C PRO A 165 -4.21 -5.39 -8.47
N ILE A 166 -4.64 -4.85 -9.60
CA ILE A 166 -3.82 -4.11 -10.54
C ILE A 166 -4.18 -2.63 -10.40
N LEU A 167 -3.27 -1.84 -9.87
CA LEU A 167 -3.43 -0.41 -9.67
C LEU A 167 -2.78 0.34 -10.82
N VAL A 168 -3.49 1.28 -11.41
CA VAL A 168 -2.98 2.13 -12.49
C VAL A 168 -2.83 3.55 -11.98
N VAL A 169 -1.68 4.15 -12.24
CA VAL A 169 -1.35 5.54 -11.90
C VAL A 169 -1.08 6.30 -13.18
N GLU A 170 -1.92 7.28 -13.50
CA GLU A 170 -1.74 8.18 -14.64
C GLU A 170 -1.05 9.47 -14.18
N ALA A 171 0.28 9.53 -14.34
CA ALA A 171 1.09 10.63 -13.81
C ALA A 171 0.72 12.00 -14.39
N GLU A 172 0.27 12.08 -15.64
CA GLU A 172 -0.20 13.31 -16.27
C GLU A 172 -1.35 13.96 -15.49
N LYS A 173 -2.25 13.16 -14.93
CA LYS A 173 -3.39 13.67 -14.16
C LYS A 173 -2.96 14.49 -12.95
N ALA A 174 -1.89 14.08 -12.25
CA ALA A 174 -1.35 14.86 -11.14
C ALA A 174 -0.87 16.24 -11.61
N SER A 175 -0.19 16.31 -12.74
CA SER A 175 0.25 17.59 -13.34
C SER A 175 -0.94 18.49 -13.72
N ILE A 176 -1.98 17.90 -14.32
CA ILE A 176 -3.21 18.65 -14.65
C ILE A 176 -3.90 19.17 -13.39
N LEU A 177 -4.04 18.33 -12.36
CA LEU A 177 -4.64 18.72 -11.08
C LEU A 177 -3.91 19.91 -10.46
N MET A 178 -2.59 19.87 -10.40
CA MET A 178 -1.80 20.96 -9.82
C MET A 178 -1.80 22.22 -10.69
N ASN A 179 -1.45 22.09 -11.98
CA ASN A 179 -1.15 23.25 -12.82
C ASN A 179 -2.41 23.91 -13.40
N LYS A 180 -3.48 23.13 -13.66
CA LYS A 180 -4.70 23.65 -14.31
C LYS A 180 -5.89 23.77 -13.35
N LYS A 181 -5.88 23.01 -12.24
CA LYS A 181 -7.02 22.95 -11.31
C LYS A 181 -6.71 23.51 -9.93
N GLY A 182 -5.46 23.92 -9.67
CA GLY A 182 -5.05 24.56 -8.43
C GLY A 182 -5.09 23.65 -7.20
N TYR A 183 -4.88 22.33 -7.37
CA TYR A 183 -4.70 21.40 -6.26
C TYR A 183 -3.27 21.42 -5.77
N THR A 184 -3.09 21.24 -4.48
CA THR A 184 -1.77 21.08 -3.87
C THR A 184 -1.30 19.63 -3.92
N PHE A 185 0.01 19.41 -3.77
CA PHE A 185 0.52 18.04 -3.66
C PHE A 185 0.02 17.34 -2.38
N ASP A 186 -0.19 18.09 -1.29
CA ASP A 186 -0.70 17.53 -0.03
C ASP A 186 -2.11 16.96 -0.19
N GLU A 187 -2.98 17.64 -0.95
CA GLU A 187 -4.31 17.12 -1.29
C GLU A 187 -4.22 15.86 -2.16
N ILE A 188 -3.30 15.84 -3.14
CA ILE A 188 -3.04 14.65 -3.96
C ILE A 188 -2.53 13.51 -3.09
N SER A 189 -1.56 13.78 -2.21
CA SER A 189 -1.01 12.79 -1.29
C SER A 189 -2.07 12.21 -0.36
N GLN A 190 -2.95 13.06 0.17
CA GLN A 190 -4.07 12.63 1.01
C GLN A 190 -5.04 11.73 0.24
N ALA A 191 -5.37 12.06 -1.01
CA ALA A 191 -6.21 11.21 -1.86
C ALA A 191 -5.56 9.85 -2.14
N LEU A 192 -4.26 9.82 -2.43
CA LEU A 192 -3.50 8.59 -2.65
C LEU A 192 -3.46 7.72 -1.37
N LEU A 193 -3.16 8.31 -0.21
CA LEU A 193 -3.14 7.60 1.06
C LEU A 193 -4.52 7.01 1.40
N PHE A 194 -5.57 7.78 1.16
CA PHE A 194 -6.94 7.30 1.37
C PHE A 194 -7.23 6.10 0.45
N PHE A 195 -6.94 6.22 -0.85
CA PHE A 195 -7.15 5.13 -1.82
C PHE A 195 -6.39 3.87 -1.42
N MET A 196 -5.12 4.00 -1.04
CA MET A 196 -4.29 2.85 -0.65
C MET A 196 -4.78 2.21 0.66
N ASN A 197 -5.19 3.02 1.64
CA ASN A 197 -5.82 2.50 2.87
C ASN A 197 -7.12 1.75 2.57
N TYR A 198 -7.91 2.24 1.61
CA TYR A 198 -9.09 1.53 1.15
C TYR A 198 -8.75 0.16 0.55
N ILE A 199 -7.74 0.10 -0.32
CA ILE A 199 -7.27 -1.17 -0.89
C ILE A 199 -6.86 -2.15 0.23
N VAL A 200 -6.06 -1.69 1.18
CA VAL A 200 -5.58 -2.54 2.30
C VAL A 200 -6.73 -3.08 3.14
N ASN A 201 -7.73 -2.25 3.43
CA ASN A 201 -8.78 -2.61 4.39
C ASN A 201 -9.96 -3.38 3.77
N TYR A 202 -10.22 -3.20 2.46
CA TYR A 202 -11.46 -3.73 1.84
C TYR A 202 -11.24 -4.59 0.60
N ILE A 203 -10.11 -4.45 -0.06
CA ILE A 203 -9.85 -5.10 -1.35
C ILE A 203 -8.90 -6.29 -1.19
N LEU A 204 -7.96 -6.20 -0.27
CA LEU A 204 -7.07 -7.30 0.08
C LEU A 204 -7.76 -8.30 1.01
N ILE A 205 -7.32 -9.55 0.98
CA ILE A 205 -7.77 -10.62 1.85
C ILE A 205 -6.56 -11.09 2.67
N PRO A 206 -6.52 -10.79 3.98
CA PRO A 206 -5.41 -11.24 4.84
C PRO A 206 -5.22 -12.76 4.78
N GLY A 207 -3.98 -13.19 4.65
CA GLY A 207 -3.62 -14.60 4.54
C GLY A 207 -3.81 -15.23 3.15
N GLN A 208 -4.35 -14.47 2.19
CA GLN A 208 -4.61 -14.96 0.84
C GLN A 208 -4.10 -13.99 -0.24
N ILE A 209 -4.58 -12.74 -0.19
CA ILE A 209 -4.26 -11.72 -1.19
C ILE A 209 -3.83 -10.46 -0.43
N GLU A 210 -2.51 -10.27 -0.26
CA GLU A 210 -1.96 -9.15 0.52
C GLU A 210 -1.16 -8.14 -0.31
N ASN A 211 -1.08 -8.35 -1.61
CA ASN A 211 -0.19 -7.63 -2.51
C ASN A 211 -0.96 -7.13 -3.74
N TRP A 212 -0.33 -6.23 -4.49
CA TRP A 212 -0.83 -5.68 -5.74
C TRP A 212 0.27 -5.43 -6.75
N PHE A 213 -0.13 -5.20 -8.01
CA PHE A 213 0.71 -4.66 -9.07
C PHE A 213 0.46 -3.17 -9.21
N ILE A 214 1.50 -2.42 -9.62
CA ILE A 214 1.35 -1.02 -10.01
C ILE A 214 1.76 -0.88 -11.46
N ILE A 215 0.93 -0.20 -12.25
CA ILE A 215 1.21 0.23 -13.61
C ILE A 215 1.26 1.76 -13.58
N CYS A 216 2.42 2.35 -13.84
CA CYS A 216 2.60 3.80 -13.91
C CYS A 216 2.64 4.22 -15.37
N ASP A 217 1.66 4.97 -15.83
CA ASP A 217 1.65 5.57 -17.15
C ASP A 217 2.29 6.96 -17.09
N LEU A 218 3.43 7.11 -17.80
CA LEU A 218 4.19 8.36 -17.93
C LEU A 218 3.89 9.10 -19.24
N LYS A 219 2.78 8.78 -19.90
CA LYS A 219 2.37 9.51 -21.11
C LYS A 219 2.31 11.01 -20.82
N ASN A 220 2.85 11.81 -21.73
CA ASN A 220 2.91 13.27 -21.66
C ASN A 220 3.66 13.84 -20.44
N ILE A 221 4.45 13.03 -19.74
CA ILE A 221 5.34 13.49 -18.67
C ILE A 221 6.67 13.96 -19.28
N GLY A 222 7.02 15.21 -19.03
CA GLY A 222 8.33 15.78 -19.35
C GLY A 222 9.29 15.75 -18.15
N ILE A 223 10.55 16.13 -18.39
CA ILE A 223 11.61 16.14 -17.36
C ILE A 223 11.20 17.00 -16.15
N GLY A 224 10.56 18.14 -16.36
CA GLY A 224 10.13 19.04 -15.29
C GLY A 224 9.09 18.45 -14.34
N GLN A 225 8.39 17.38 -14.75
CA GLN A 225 7.37 16.72 -13.93
C GLN A 225 7.89 15.44 -13.21
N LEU A 226 9.14 15.03 -13.47
CA LEU A 226 9.71 13.84 -12.83
C LEU A 226 9.77 13.96 -11.30
N SER A 227 10.00 15.17 -10.78
CA SER A 227 9.98 15.43 -9.33
C SER A 227 8.60 15.17 -8.71
N LEU A 228 7.52 15.53 -9.40
CA LEU A 228 6.15 15.26 -8.98
C LEU A 228 5.87 13.76 -9.01
N PHE A 229 6.27 13.08 -10.08
CA PHE A 229 6.12 11.63 -10.18
C PHE A 229 6.86 10.89 -9.06
N LYS A 230 8.10 11.30 -8.76
CA LYS A 230 8.86 10.77 -7.63
C LYS A 230 8.12 10.95 -6.30
N LYS A 231 7.49 12.10 -6.07
CA LYS A 231 6.69 12.34 -4.85
C LYS A 231 5.48 11.40 -4.78
N ILE A 232 4.80 11.15 -5.92
CA ILE A 232 3.70 10.18 -5.99
C ILE A 232 4.20 8.78 -5.60
N LEU A 233 5.27 8.31 -6.22
CA LEU A 233 5.85 7.01 -5.91
C LEU A 233 6.26 6.90 -4.43
N ASN A 234 6.85 7.95 -3.87
CA ASN A 234 7.19 7.99 -2.44
C ASN A 234 5.95 7.85 -1.55
N THR A 235 4.83 8.46 -1.93
CA THR A 235 3.57 8.31 -1.19
C THR A 235 3.06 6.86 -1.26
N LEU A 236 3.08 6.24 -2.44
CA LEU A 236 2.66 4.85 -2.62
C LEU A 236 3.59 3.84 -1.93
N SER A 237 4.89 4.12 -1.89
CA SER A 237 5.91 3.28 -1.24
C SER A 237 5.79 3.20 0.28
N LYS A 238 4.97 4.04 0.91
CA LYS A 238 4.67 3.97 2.34
C LYS A 238 3.97 2.66 2.73
N PHE A 239 3.28 2.03 1.79
CA PHE A 239 2.64 0.72 1.96
C PHE A 239 3.63 -0.41 1.69
N ARG A 240 4.54 -0.63 2.63
CA ARG A 240 5.71 -1.52 2.52
C ARG A 240 5.36 -2.97 2.21
N CYS A 241 6.21 -3.64 1.43
CA CYS A 241 6.13 -5.07 1.11
C CYS A 241 4.75 -5.51 0.57
N ARG A 242 4.06 -4.63 -0.19
CA ARG A 242 2.77 -4.94 -0.82
C ARG A 242 2.83 -4.91 -2.34
N VAL A 243 3.84 -4.30 -2.92
CA VAL A 243 4.03 -4.26 -4.37
C VAL A 243 4.77 -5.51 -4.83
N ILE A 244 4.13 -6.28 -5.70
CA ILE A 244 4.78 -7.42 -6.37
C ILE A 244 5.74 -6.92 -7.45
N LYS A 245 5.24 -6.01 -8.29
CA LYS A 245 6.02 -5.46 -9.40
C LYS A 245 5.44 -4.12 -9.85
N ASN A 246 6.34 -3.23 -10.23
CA ASN A 246 6.00 -1.98 -10.88
C ASN A 246 6.25 -2.09 -12.38
N TYR A 247 5.28 -1.70 -13.18
CA TYR A 247 5.40 -1.54 -14.62
C TYR A 247 5.34 -0.05 -14.96
N ILE A 248 6.27 0.40 -15.78
CA ILE A 248 6.32 1.79 -16.22
C ILE A 248 6.08 1.81 -17.72
N LEU A 249 4.99 2.46 -18.12
CA LEU A 249 4.59 2.61 -19.51
C LEU A 249 4.97 4.01 -20.03
N ASN A 250 5.12 4.11 -21.34
CA ASN A 250 5.39 5.37 -22.05
C ASN A 250 6.67 6.10 -21.57
N LEU A 251 7.66 5.33 -21.12
CA LEU A 251 8.96 5.84 -20.71
C LEU A 251 9.76 6.28 -21.96
N THR A 252 9.78 7.57 -22.25
CA THR A 252 10.58 8.10 -23.38
C THR A 252 12.07 7.92 -23.12
N GLY A 253 12.89 7.81 -24.19
CA GLY A 253 14.34 7.58 -24.06
C GLY A 253 15.04 8.62 -23.20
N PHE A 254 14.60 9.86 -23.22
CA PHE A 254 15.14 10.96 -22.41
C PHE A 254 14.80 10.80 -20.92
N ILE A 255 13.58 10.37 -20.61
CA ILE A 255 13.16 10.09 -19.23
C ILE A 255 13.86 8.83 -18.71
N ARG A 256 14.10 7.84 -19.57
CA ARG A 256 14.84 6.62 -19.22
C ARG A 256 16.24 6.93 -18.73
N ALA A 257 16.97 7.84 -19.43
CA ALA A 257 18.29 8.27 -19.02
C ALA A 257 18.28 9.05 -17.70
N ALA A 258 17.30 9.93 -17.49
CA ALA A 258 17.16 10.72 -16.27
C ALA A 258 16.63 9.91 -15.08
N ALA A 259 15.90 8.82 -15.33
CA ALA A 259 15.23 8.01 -14.33
C ALA A 259 16.06 6.82 -13.83
N SER A 260 17.22 6.54 -14.44
CA SER A 260 18.08 5.40 -14.02
C SER A 260 18.52 5.46 -12.56
N GLY A 261 18.48 6.63 -11.92
CA GLY A 261 18.72 6.81 -10.48
C GLY A 261 17.44 6.90 -9.61
N VAL A 262 16.25 6.92 -10.21
CA VAL A 262 14.97 7.20 -9.51
C VAL A 262 14.06 5.97 -9.43
N LEU A 263 14.26 5.00 -10.33
CA LEU A 263 13.35 3.87 -10.54
C LEU A 263 13.87 2.55 -9.94
N ILE A 264 14.88 2.59 -9.09
CA ILE A 264 15.33 1.42 -8.32
C ILE A 264 14.39 1.28 -7.12
N PHE A 265 13.45 0.36 -7.24
CA PHE A 265 12.60 -0.14 -6.15
C PHE A 265 12.85 -1.61 -5.93
#